data_5097e7d03e845ec59dc25db5aa10a98e
#
_entry.id   5097e7d03e845ec59dc25db5aa10a98e
#
_cell.length_a   1.000
_cell.length_b   1.000
_cell.length_c   1.000
_cell.angle_alpha   90.00
_cell.angle_beta   90.00
_cell.angle_gamma   90.00
#
_symmetry.space_group_name_H-M   'P 1'
#
loop_
_entity.id
_entity.type
_entity.pdbx_description
1 polymer ?
#
loop_
_entity_poly.entity_id
_entity_poly.type
_entity_poly.pdbx_seq_one_letter_code
_entity_poly.pdbx_strand_id
1 'polypeptide(L)'
;MDTLSTFRKTLFQINAGFLVLMGGAVGVFDYIGYHTGQGPLGRMLHGNDLTVGMQEAHGLAFLFGLTLFIYAVPDTRRSWHLICAGIHVLLGGSNLMYWSGAVEYGIVGPEVIVTSIHGLFVLLHIVSFFLVRSLPIAVDTTTRKRSIP
;
A
#
# COMPACT_ATOMS: atom_id res chain seq x y z
N MET A 1 3.41 -22.82 -13.92
CA MET A 1 2.76 -21.70 -13.20
C MET A 1 2.21 -20.76 -14.27
N ASP A 2 0.97 -20.32 -14.14
CA ASP A 2 0.37 -19.36 -15.07
C ASP A 2 1.04 -17.99 -14.91
N THR A 3 1.43 -17.36 -16.03
CA THR A 3 2.09 -16.05 -16.07
C THR A 3 1.32 -14.98 -15.29
N LEU A 4 -0.02 -15.02 -15.36
CA LEU A 4 -0.87 -14.08 -14.63
C LEU A 4 -0.79 -14.27 -13.10
N SER A 5 -0.73 -15.52 -12.64
CA SER A 5 -0.56 -15.83 -11.22
C SER A 5 0.77 -15.31 -10.68
N THR A 6 1.85 -15.52 -11.46
CA THR A 6 3.18 -15.00 -11.10
C THR A 6 3.20 -13.48 -11.05
N PHE A 7 2.64 -12.80 -12.05
CA PHE A 7 2.54 -11.34 -12.08
C PHE A 7 1.83 -10.78 -10.85
N ARG A 8 0.68 -11.34 -10.49
CA ARG A 8 -0.11 -10.90 -9.31
C ARG A 8 0.67 -11.07 -8.02
N LYS A 9 1.30 -12.24 -7.83
CA LYS A 9 2.14 -12.48 -6.66
C LYS A 9 3.28 -11.46 -6.56
N THR A 10 3.97 -11.21 -7.67
CA THR A 10 5.05 -10.23 -7.74
C THR A 10 4.54 -8.81 -7.45
N LEU A 11 3.37 -8.44 -7.98
CA LEU A 11 2.74 -7.14 -7.69
C LEU A 11 2.46 -6.96 -6.20
N PHE A 12 1.90 -7.97 -5.52
CA PHE A 12 1.70 -7.91 -4.07
C PHE A 12 3.01 -7.84 -3.29
N GLN A 13 4.04 -8.57 -3.70
CA GLN A 13 5.36 -8.52 -3.05
C GLN A 13 5.99 -7.13 -3.17
N ILE A 14 5.96 -6.53 -4.35
CA ILE A 14 6.51 -5.18 -4.59
C ILE A 14 5.71 -4.15 -3.80
N ASN A 15 4.38 -4.22 -3.83
CA ASN A 15 3.52 -3.32 -3.07
C ASN A 15 3.76 -3.45 -1.55
N ALA A 16 3.79 -4.67 -1.03
CA ALA A 16 4.07 -4.93 0.38
C ALA A 16 5.44 -4.39 0.78
N GLY A 17 6.48 -4.66 -0.03
CA GLY A 17 7.82 -4.13 0.19
C GLY A 17 7.87 -2.60 0.19
N PHE A 18 7.19 -1.96 -0.75
CA PHE A 18 7.07 -0.50 -0.80
C PHE A 18 6.42 0.06 0.47
N LEU A 19 5.29 -0.48 0.90
CA LEU A 19 4.57 0.00 2.08
C LEU A 19 5.36 -0.23 3.37
N VAL A 20 6.02 -1.38 3.53
CA VAL A 20 6.89 -1.66 4.69
C VAL A 20 8.08 -0.72 4.72
N LEU A 21 8.76 -0.56 3.59
CA LEU A 21 9.96 0.29 3.52
C LEU A 21 9.61 1.76 3.73
N MET A 22 8.64 2.28 2.97
CA MET A 22 8.26 3.69 3.05
C MET A 22 7.55 4.01 4.36
N GLY A 23 6.59 3.19 4.78
CA GLY A 23 5.91 3.38 6.06
C GLY A 23 6.87 3.31 7.25
N GLY A 24 7.78 2.35 7.27
CA GLY A 24 8.78 2.22 8.33
C GLY A 24 9.82 3.34 8.33
N ALA A 25 10.48 3.59 7.19
CA ALA A 25 11.54 4.60 7.10
C ALA A 25 11.00 6.02 7.32
N VAL A 26 9.90 6.38 6.65
CA VAL A 26 9.33 7.73 6.79
C VAL A 26 8.72 7.92 8.18
N GLY A 27 8.07 6.89 8.76
CA GLY A 27 7.59 6.95 10.15
C GLY A 27 8.71 7.21 11.17
N VAL A 28 9.91 6.64 10.96
CA VAL A 28 11.09 6.97 11.78
C VAL A 28 11.53 8.42 11.55
N PHE A 29 11.54 8.92 10.32
CA PHE A 29 11.87 10.30 10.03
C PHE A 29 10.84 11.30 10.60
N ASP A 30 9.56 10.95 10.62
CA ASP A 30 8.52 11.75 11.26
C ASP A 30 8.80 11.91 12.75
N TYR A 31 9.11 10.80 13.44
CA TYR A 31 9.45 10.81 14.85
C TYR A 31 10.67 11.68 15.15
N ILE A 32 11.77 11.49 14.39
CA ILE A 32 12.99 12.31 14.55
C ILE A 32 12.70 13.77 14.24
N GLY A 33 11.97 14.05 13.15
CA GLY A 33 11.62 15.39 12.72
C GLY A 33 10.82 16.14 13.78
N TYR A 34 9.81 15.50 14.36
CA TYR A 34 9.00 16.08 15.43
C TYR A 34 9.82 16.48 16.65
N HIS A 35 10.66 15.58 17.15
CA HIS A 35 11.40 15.81 18.39
C HIS A 35 12.65 16.69 18.23
N THR A 36 13.30 16.66 17.08
CA THR A 36 14.61 17.28 16.89
C THR A 36 14.66 18.37 15.81
N GLY A 37 13.63 18.47 14.98
CA GLY A 37 13.65 19.34 13.80
C GLY A 37 14.60 18.88 12.69
N GLN A 38 15.19 17.68 12.81
CA GLN A 38 16.14 17.14 11.85
C GLN A 38 15.47 16.19 10.84
N GLY A 39 16.21 15.88 9.77
CA GLY A 39 15.72 14.99 8.71
C GLY A 39 14.97 15.71 7.59
N PRO A 40 14.52 14.96 6.57
CA PRO A 40 13.95 15.53 5.34
C PRO A 40 12.72 16.41 5.57
N LEU A 41 11.90 16.08 6.56
CA LEU A 41 10.68 16.79 6.93
C LEU A 41 10.80 17.55 8.26
N GLY A 42 11.98 17.60 8.87
CA GLY A 42 12.18 18.13 10.21
C GLY A 42 11.64 19.55 10.40
N ARG A 43 11.86 20.44 9.43
CA ARG A 43 11.35 21.82 9.47
C ARG A 43 9.81 21.91 9.51
N MET A 44 9.13 20.98 8.85
CA MET A 44 7.67 20.92 8.81
C MET A 44 7.11 20.30 10.09
N LEU A 45 7.79 19.29 10.63
CA LEU A 45 7.25 18.41 11.67
C LEU A 45 7.57 18.90 13.09
N HIS A 46 8.60 19.72 13.28
CA HIS A 46 9.09 20.08 14.61
C HIS A 46 8.02 20.77 15.47
N GLY A 47 7.57 20.06 16.50
CA GLY A 47 6.53 20.55 17.41
C GLY A 47 5.15 20.78 16.75
N ASN A 48 4.92 20.24 15.55
CA ASN A 48 3.69 20.43 14.80
C ASN A 48 2.73 19.27 15.03
N ASP A 49 1.51 19.55 15.47
CA ASP A 49 0.47 18.53 15.74
C ASP A 49 0.06 17.72 14.49
N LEU A 50 0.28 18.26 13.29
CA LEU A 50 0.08 17.53 12.03
C LEU A 50 0.92 16.24 11.97
N THR A 51 2.04 16.21 12.68
CA THR A 51 2.95 15.05 12.73
C THR A 51 2.26 13.80 13.26
N VAL A 52 1.28 13.93 14.16
CA VAL A 52 0.53 12.78 14.69
C VAL A 52 -0.18 12.05 13.54
N GLY A 53 -0.90 12.78 12.69
CA GLY A 53 -1.59 12.19 11.54
C GLY A 53 -0.62 11.56 10.52
N MET A 54 0.55 12.17 10.31
CA MET A 54 1.58 11.60 9.43
C MET A 54 2.16 10.31 10.02
N GLN A 55 2.47 10.30 11.31
CA GLN A 55 2.98 9.14 12.02
C GLN A 55 1.98 7.97 11.98
N GLU A 56 0.69 8.26 12.18
CA GLU A 56 -0.37 7.26 12.06
C GLU A 56 -0.48 6.72 10.63
N ALA A 57 -0.46 7.58 9.62
CA ALA A 57 -0.54 7.17 8.22
C ALA A 57 0.64 6.27 7.81
N HIS A 58 1.87 6.63 8.18
CA HIS A 58 3.05 5.82 7.89
C HIS A 58 3.08 4.53 8.71
N GLY A 59 2.67 4.57 9.98
CA GLY A 59 2.53 3.39 10.83
C GLY A 59 1.50 2.40 10.27
N LEU A 60 0.34 2.89 9.84
CA LEU A 60 -0.69 2.06 9.19
C LEU A 60 -0.21 1.49 7.85
N ALA A 61 0.50 2.29 7.03
CA ALA A 61 1.09 1.79 5.78
C ALA A 61 2.09 0.64 6.05
N PHE A 62 2.96 0.80 7.07
CA PHE A 62 3.88 -0.26 7.50
C PHE A 62 3.16 -1.55 7.90
N LEU A 63 2.18 -1.45 8.81
CA LEU A 63 1.40 -2.60 9.28
C LEU A 63 0.62 -3.26 8.15
N PHE A 64 0.08 -2.45 7.23
CA PHE A 64 -0.63 -2.99 6.07
C PHE A 64 0.32 -3.71 5.10
N GLY A 65 1.50 -3.18 4.89
CA GLY A 65 2.54 -3.85 4.11
C GLY A 65 2.89 -5.23 4.68
N LEU A 66 3.05 -5.34 6.01
CA LEU A 66 3.24 -6.63 6.70
C LEU A 66 2.04 -7.56 6.48
N THR A 67 0.82 -7.02 6.59
CA THR A 67 -0.41 -7.79 6.35
C THR A 67 -0.46 -8.34 4.93
N LEU A 68 -0.04 -7.58 3.93
CA LEU A 68 0.05 -8.05 2.55
C LEU A 68 1.04 -9.20 2.39
N PHE A 69 2.21 -9.14 3.04
CA PHE A 69 3.17 -10.25 3.01
C PHE A 69 2.59 -11.53 3.60
N ILE A 70 1.87 -11.42 4.71
CA ILE A 70 1.35 -12.57 5.44
C ILE A 70 0.16 -13.21 4.71
N TYR A 71 -0.76 -12.40 4.19
CA TYR A 71 -2.07 -12.87 3.71
C TYR A 71 -2.25 -12.75 2.21
N ALA A 72 -1.88 -11.64 1.58
CA ALA A 72 -2.16 -11.42 0.16
C ALA A 72 -1.15 -12.09 -0.77
N VAL A 73 0.12 -12.17 -0.38
CA VAL A 73 1.15 -12.85 -1.18
C VAL A 73 0.91 -14.35 -1.31
N PRO A 74 0.52 -15.09 -0.23
CA PRO A 74 0.12 -16.49 -0.34
C PRO A 74 -1.24 -16.68 -1.03
N ASP A 75 -2.17 -15.74 -0.84
CA ASP A 75 -3.54 -15.80 -1.30
C ASP A 75 -3.87 -14.59 -2.18
N THR A 76 -3.63 -14.72 -3.47
CA THR A 76 -3.83 -13.65 -4.45
C THR A 76 -5.29 -13.45 -4.84
N ARG A 77 -6.24 -13.47 -3.89
CA ARG A 77 -7.66 -13.22 -4.18
C ARG A 77 -7.89 -11.85 -4.81
N ARG A 78 -8.92 -11.81 -5.65
CA ARG A 78 -9.33 -10.60 -6.37
C ARG A 78 -9.60 -9.40 -5.43
N SER A 79 -10.21 -9.66 -4.27
CA SER A 79 -10.53 -8.64 -3.27
C SER A 79 -9.32 -7.86 -2.74
N TRP A 80 -8.17 -8.53 -2.62
CA TRP A 80 -6.94 -7.86 -2.19
C TRP A 80 -6.51 -6.74 -3.13
N HIS A 81 -6.74 -6.88 -4.44
CA HIS A 81 -6.43 -5.82 -5.40
C HIS A 81 -7.26 -4.56 -5.15
N LEU A 82 -8.57 -4.68 -4.81
CA LEU A 82 -9.40 -3.52 -4.48
C LEU A 82 -8.94 -2.84 -3.19
N ILE A 83 -8.58 -3.64 -2.18
CA ILE A 83 -8.08 -3.11 -0.90
C ILE A 83 -6.78 -2.33 -1.14
N CYS A 84 -5.83 -2.90 -1.89
CA CYS A 84 -4.58 -2.21 -2.23
C CYS A 84 -4.82 -0.92 -3.03
N ALA A 85 -5.69 -0.97 -4.06
CA ALA A 85 -6.05 0.23 -4.82
C ALA A 85 -6.63 1.31 -3.91
N GLY A 86 -7.56 0.95 -3.01
CA GLY A 86 -8.17 1.88 -2.06
C GLY A 86 -7.16 2.56 -1.14
N ILE A 87 -6.19 1.82 -0.62
CA ILE A 87 -5.11 2.37 0.22
C ILE A 87 -4.25 3.36 -0.56
N HIS A 88 -3.85 3.02 -1.79
CA HIS A 88 -3.07 3.95 -2.60
C HIS A 88 -3.88 5.17 -3.06
N VAL A 89 -5.20 5.05 -3.24
CA VAL A 89 -6.08 6.22 -3.46
C VAL A 89 -6.07 7.14 -2.24
N LEU A 90 -6.16 6.58 -1.02
CA LEU A 90 -6.09 7.38 0.20
C LEU A 90 -4.73 8.07 0.35
N LEU A 91 -3.63 7.33 0.23
CA LEU A 91 -2.28 7.88 0.42
C LEU A 91 -1.95 8.93 -0.67
N GLY A 92 -2.14 8.60 -1.93
CA GLY A 92 -1.89 9.54 -3.04
C GLY A 92 -2.87 10.72 -3.06
N GLY A 93 -4.13 10.49 -2.68
CA GLY A 93 -5.14 11.54 -2.53
C GLY A 93 -4.77 12.52 -1.41
N SER A 94 -4.28 12.03 -0.27
CA SER A 94 -3.79 12.88 0.82
C SER A 94 -2.63 13.76 0.35
N ASN A 95 -1.65 13.22 -0.38
CA ASN A 95 -0.55 14.01 -0.93
C ASN A 95 -1.06 15.15 -1.84
N LEU A 96 -2.05 14.88 -2.68
CA LEU A 96 -2.66 15.89 -3.54
C LEU A 96 -3.45 16.94 -2.74
N MET A 97 -4.17 16.55 -1.70
CA MET A 97 -4.92 17.48 -0.85
C MET A 97 -4.01 18.45 -0.09
N TYR A 98 -2.84 17.97 0.32
CA TYR A 98 -1.87 18.77 1.08
C TYR A 98 -0.73 19.33 0.22
N TRP A 99 -0.93 19.45 -1.08
CA TRP A 99 0.07 19.92 -2.05
C TRP A 99 0.65 21.29 -1.74
N SER A 100 -0.16 22.21 -1.20
CA SER A 100 0.31 23.52 -0.77
C SER A 100 1.42 23.45 0.29
N GLY A 101 1.33 22.50 1.21
CA GLY A 101 2.39 22.22 2.17
C GLY A 101 3.68 21.74 1.50
N ALA A 102 3.60 20.88 0.50
CA ALA A 102 4.77 20.45 -0.26
C ALA A 102 5.49 21.61 -0.94
N VAL A 103 4.75 22.59 -1.47
CA VAL A 103 5.31 23.82 -2.06
C VAL A 103 5.95 24.69 -0.98
N GLU A 104 5.26 24.91 0.13
CA GLU A 104 5.73 25.76 1.25
C GLU A 104 7.05 25.25 1.85
N TYR A 105 7.15 23.94 2.05
CA TYR A 105 8.34 23.30 2.63
C TYR A 105 9.42 22.89 1.63
N GLY A 106 9.19 23.11 0.32
CA GLY A 106 10.17 22.82 -0.74
C GLY A 106 10.39 21.34 -1.03
N ILE A 107 9.40 20.49 -0.75
CA ILE A 107 9.45 19.01 -0.95
C ILE A 107 8.67 18.51 -2.17
N VAL A 108 8.36 19.39 -3.12
CA VAL A 108 7.56 19.07 -4.32
C VAL A 108 8.15 17.90 -5.11
N GLY A 109 9.48 17.85 -5.26
CA GLY A 109 10.12 16.75 -6.02
C GLY A 109 9.83 15.36 -5.43
N PRO A 110 10.16 15.10 -4.16
CA PRO A 110 9.77 13.87 -3.47
C PRO A 110 8.27 13.57 -3.55
N GLU A 111 7.41 14.56 -3.35
CA GLU A 111 5.95 14.38 -3.38
C GLU A 111 5.42 13.98 -4.76
N VAL A 112 5.96 14.55 -5.85
CA VAL A 112 5.63 14.12 -7.22
C VAL A 112 5.96 12.63 -7.41
N ILE A 113 7.13 12.21 -6.97
CA ILE A 113 7.58 10.81 -7.13
C ILE A 113 6.66 9.87 -6.35
N VAL A 114 6.43 10.13 -5.06
CA VAL A 114 5.64 9.26 -4.20
C VAL A 114 4.18 9.21 -4.67
N THR A 115 3.58 10.34 -5.01
CA THR A 115 2.21 10.42 -5.53
C THR A 115 2.06 9.66 -6.86
N SER A 116 3.06 9.77 -7.75
CA SER A 116 3.08 9.01 -9.01
C SER A 116 3.16 7.50 -8.78
N ILE A 117 3.94 7.06 -7.79
CA ILE A 117 4.03 5.64 -7.41
C ILE A 117 2.68 5.15 -6.88
N HIS A 118 1.98 5.94 -6.05
CA HIS A 118 0.63 5.60 -5.60
C HIS A 118 -0.34 5.47 -6.78
N GLY A 119 -0.34 6.41 -7.73
CA GLY A 119 -1.15 6.34 -8.95
C GLY A 119 -0.86 5.09 -9.78
N LEU A 120 0.42 4.72 -9.93
CA LEU A 120 0.82 3.50 -10.63
C LEU A 120 0.29 2.24 -9.93
N PHE A 121 0.38 2.14 -8.60
CA PHE A 121 -0.18 1.00 -7.87
C PHE A 121 -1.71 0.93 -8.00
N VAL A 122 -2.43 2.06 -7.93
CA VAL A 122 -3.87 2.09 -8.19
C VAL A 122 -4.17 1.47 -9.55
N LEU A 123 -3.50 1.93 -10.61
CA LEU A 123 -3.70 1.43 -11.97
C LEU A 123 -3.42 -0.08 -12.06
N LEU A 124 -2.26 -0.54 -11.58
CA LEU A 124 -1.86 -1.94 -11.65
C LEU A 124 -2.83 -2.85 -10.88
N HIS A 125 -3.30 -2.43 -9.71
CA HIS A 125 -4.25 -3.23 -8.94
C HIS A 125 -5.65 -3.24 -9.57
N ILE A 126 -6.13 -2.13 -10.11
CA ILE A 126 -7.40 -2.08 -10.82
C ILE A 126 -7.36 -2.96 -12.08
N VAL A 127 -6.31 -2.87 -12.88
CA VAL A 127 -6.12 -3.74 -14.06
C VAL A 127 -6.09 -5.21 -13.63
N SER A 128 -5.32 -5.55 -12.59
CA SER A 128 -5.23 -6.92 -12.08
C SER A 128 -6.59 -7.42 -11.58
N PHE A 129 -7.38 -6.58 -10.93
CA PHE A 129 -8.73 -6.92 -10.48
C PHE A 129 -9.64 -7.33 -11.64
N PHE A 130 -9.59 -6.65 -12.78
CA PHE A 130 -10.42 -6.97 -13.93
C PHE A 130 -9.89 -8.14 -14.76
N LEU A 131 -8.57 -8.34 -14.82
CA LEU A 131 -7.97 -9.47 -15.53
C LEU A 131 -8.26 -10.80 -14.85
N VAL A 132 -8.49 -10.78 -13.54
CA VAL A 132 -8.93 -11.96 -12.79
C VAL A 132 -10.44 -12.15 -12.97
N ARG A 133 -10.86 -12.53 -14.15
CA ARG A 133 -12.19 -13.13 -14.31
C ARG A 133 -12.22 -14.42 -13.48
N SER A 134 -13.20 -14.49 -12.59
CA SER A 134 -13.47 -15.62 -11.72
C SER A 134 -13.20 -16.95 -12.46
N LEU A 135 -12.09 -17.58 -12.11
CA LEU A 135 -11.96 -19.01 -12.39
C LEU A 135 -13.14 -19.66 -11.69
N PRO A 136 -13.93 -20.52 -12.37
CA PRO A 136 -14.98 -21.26 -11.70
C PRO A 136 -14.35 -21.93 -10.48
N ILE A 137 -14.95 -21.74 -9.30
CA ILE A 137 -14.57 -22.52 -8.12
C ILE A 137 -14.74 -23.97 -8.58
N ALA A 138 -13.62 -24.70 -8.71
CA ALA A 138 -13.67 -26.12 -8.96
C ALA A 138 -14.40 -26.72 -7.75
N VAL A 139 -15.69 -26.98 -7.94
CA VAL A 139 -16.50 -27.68 -6.94
C VAL A 139 -15.88 -29.06 -6.83
N ASP A 140 -15.16 -29.29 -5.73
CA ASP A 140 -14.62 -30.60 -5.43
C ASP A 140 -15.78 -31.60 -5.26
N THR A 141 -16.09 -32.27 -6.35
CA THR A 141 -17.14 -33.30 -6.40
C THR A 141 -16.73 -34.59 -5.71
N THR A 142 -15.52 -34.68 -5.15
CA THR A 142 -15.02 -35.93 -4.53
C THR A 142 -15.67 -36.22 -3.16
N THR A 143 -16.23 -35.22 -2.49
CA THR A 143 -16.89 -35.43 -1.19
C THR A 143 -18.28 -36.03 -1.24
N ARG A 144 -18.89 -36.09 -2.43
CA ARG A 144 -20.28 -36.58 -2.57
C ARG A 144 -20.41 -38.11 -2.67
N LYS A 145 -19.32 -38.87 -2.74
CA LYS A 145 -19.37 -40.34 -2.88
C LYS A 145 -19.26 -41.15 -1.57
N ARG A 146 -19.29 -40.53 -0.39
CA ARG A 146 -19.12 -41.24 0.90
C ARG A 146 -20.33 -41.21 1.82
N SER A 147 -21.53 -41.18 1.32
CA SER A 147 -22.71 -41.32 2.20
C SER A 147 -23.85 -42.04 1.49
N ILE A 148 -23.69 -43.35 1.28
CA ILE A 148 -24.82 -44.28 1.17
C ILE A 148 -24.38 -45.56 1.89
N PRO A 149 -25.00 -45.92 3.02
CA PRO A 149 -24.82 -47.23 3.67
C PRO A 149 -25.46 -48.34 2.88
#